data_2ed528948207bf41819466c9df567f00
#
_entry.id   2ed528948207bf41819466c9df567f00
#
_cell.length_a   1.000
_cell.length_b   1.000
_cell.length_c   1.000
_cell.angle_alpha   90.00
_cell.angle_beta   90.00
_cell.angle_gamma   90.00
#
_symmetry.space_group_name_H-M   'P 1'
#
loop_
_entity.id
_entity.type
_entity.pdbx_description
1 polymer ?
#
loop_
_entity_poly.entity_id
_entity_poly.type
_entity_poly.pdbx_seq_one_letter_code
_entity_poly.pdbx_strand_id
1 'polypeptide(L)'
;MTVEIIAESTPELVEAMERLIPQLSRSAPALTAEQCEAFVAQEGVYLFVFRPDEPTADGTRPILGMLTLATFSIPTGLRAWVEDVVVDSATRGQGAGQALVEAAILNPAG
;
A
#
# COMPACT_ATOMS: atom_id res chain seq x y z
N MET A 1 -3.30 2.23 -14.94
CA MET A 1 -2.83 2.01 -13.57
C MET A 1 -4.01 1.91 -12.64
N THR A 2 -4.05 0.86 -11.86
CA THR A 2 -5.14 0.64 -10.92
C THR A 2 -4.62 0.77 -9.51
N VAL A 3 -5.24 1.67 -8.73
CA VAL A 3 -4.96 1.83 -7.31
C VAL A 3 -6.21 1.44 -6.56
N GLU A 4 -6.07 0.58 -5.56
CA GLU A 4 -7.20 0.14 -4.75
C GLU A 4 -6.83 0.14 -3.27
N ILE A 5 -7.85 0.19 -2.41
CA ILE A 5 -7.67 0.12 -0.95
C ILE A 5 -7.88 -1.33 -0.54
N ILE A 6 -6.92 -1.88 0.22
CA ILE A 6 -7.01 -3.23 0.75
C ILE A 6 -7.66 -3.17 2.13
N ALA A 7 -8.79 -3.83 2.27
CA ALA A 7 -9.54 -3.88 3.53
C ALA A 7 -9.38 -5.22 4.27
N GLU A 8 -8.87 -6.24 3.59
CA GLU A 8 -8.71 -7.58 4.17
C GLU A 8 -7.34 -8.15 3.82
N SER A 9 -6.74 -8.86 4.76
CA SER A 9 -5.48 -9.55 4.52
C SER A 9 -5.73 -10.83 3.71
N THR A 10 -4.88 -11.04 2.72
CA THR A 10 -4.91 -12.22 1.86
C THR A 10 -3.51 -12.79 1.73
N PRO A 11 -3.34 -14.05 1.30
CA PRO A 11 -2.01 -14.57 1.01
C PRO A 11 -1.24 -13.73 0.00
N GLU A 12 -1.94 -13.12 -0.96
CA GLU A 12 -1.32 -12.22 -1.92
C GLU A 12 -0.73 -10.98 -1.23
N LEU A 13 -1.44 -10.41 -0.25
CA LEU A 13 -0.94 -9.26 0.49
C LEU A 13 0.30 -9.63 1.30
N VAL A 14 0.27 -10.77 1.97
CA VAL A 14 1.43 -11.24 2.75
C VAL A 14 2.65 -11.41 1.84
N GLU A 15 2.49 -12.02 0.68
CA GLU A 15 3.57 -12.18 -0.30
C GLU A 15 4.08 -10.81 -0.78
N ALA A 16 3.18 -9.88 -1.07
CA ALA A 16 3.56 -8.55 -1.51
C ALA A 16 4.37 -7.82 -0.43
N MET A 17 3.98 -7.93 0.83
CA MET A 17 4.72 -7.35 1.94
C MET A 17 6.13 -7.93 2.04
N GLU A 18 6.27 -9.26 1.89
CA GLU A 18 7.58 -9.91 1.91
C GLU A 18 8.50 -9.37 0.81
N ARG A 19 7.94 -9.05 -0.35
CA ARG A 19 8.68 -8.56 -1.50
C ARG A 19 8.98 -7.06 -1.42
N LEU A 20 8.03 -6.26 -0.93
CA LEU A 20 8.11 -4.80 -0.96
C LEU A 20 8.78 -4.19 0.27
N ILE A 21 8.54 -4.71 1.46
CA ILE A 21 9.10 -4.14 2.70
C ILE A 21 10.63 -4.08 2.66
N PRO A 22 11.36 -5.11 2.21
CA PRO A 22 12.81 -5.03 2.12
C PRO A 22 13.32 -3.95 1.15
N GLN A 23 12.50 -3.55 0.17
CA GLN A 23 12.86 -2.48 -0.76
C GLN A 23 12.70 -1.10 -0.12
N LEU A 24 11.90 -1.01 0.94
CA LEU A 24 11.71 0.22 1.72
C LEU A 24 12.71 0.31 2.86
N SER A 25 12.93 -0.79 3.57
CA SER A 25 13.85 -0.85 4.69
C SER A 25 14.48 -2.25 4.77
N ARG A 26 15.80 -2.32 4.61
CA ARG A 26 16.53 -3.61 4.63
C ARG A 26 16.50 -4.29 5.98
N SER A 27 16.36 -3.52 7.06
CA SER A 27 16.39 -4.05 8.43
C SER A 27 14.99 -4.38 8.95
N ALA A 28 13.94 -3.95 8.28
CA ALA A 28 12.58 -4.22 8.73
C ALA A 28 12.21 -5.67 8.38
N PRO A 29 11.75 -6.47 9.36
CA PRO A 29 11.25 -7.82 9.04
C PRO A 29 9.92 -7.73 8.30
N ALA A 30 9.66 -8.71 7.45
CA ALA A 30 8.37 -8.81 6.78
C ALA A 30 7.28 -9.10 7.80
N LEU A 31 6.07 -8.61 7.52
CA LEU A 31 4.93 -8.88 8.40
C LEU A 31 4.46 -10.32 8.25
N THR A 32 4.10 -10.93 9.37
CA THR A 32 3.43 -12.24 9.34
C THR A 32 1.99 -12.06 8.83
N ALA A 33 1.32 -13.17 8.51
CA ALA A 33 -0.08 -13.11 8.11
C ALA A 33 -0.95 -12.47 9.19
N GLU A 34 -0.68 -12.77 10.46
CA GLU A 34 -1.42 -12.19 11.58
C GLU A 34 -1.17 -10.70 11.71
N GLN A 35 0.07 -10.25 11.50
CA GLN A 35 0.40 -8.83 11.53
C GLN A 35 -0.22 -8.07 10.37
N CYS A 36 -0.28 -8.67 9.18
CA CYS A 36 -0.96 -8.07 8.03
C CYS A 36 -2.45 -7.89 8.32
N GLU A 37 -3.08 -8.91 8.90
CA GLU A 37 -4.49 -8.84 9.27
C GLU A 37 -4.75 -7.73 10.28
N ALA A 38 -3.93 -7.63 11.32
CA ALA A 38 -4.06 -6.58 12.32
C ALA A 38 -3.81 -5.19 11.71
N PHE A 39 -2.86 -5.08 10.79
CA PHE A 39 -2.55 -3.83 10.13
C PHE A 39 -3.73 -3.30 9.32
N VAL A 40 -4.31 -4.12 8.45
CA VAL A 40 -5.42 -3.67 7.58
C VAL A 40 -6.73 -3.48 8.34
N ALA A 41 -6.84 -4.05 9.55
CA ALA A 41 -8.02 -3.91 10.40
C ALA A 41 -8.02 -2.62 11.22
N GLN A 42 -6.92 -1.86 11.25
CA GLN A 42 -6.85 -0.63 12.04
C GLN A 42 -7.84 0.41 11.54
N GLU A 43 -8.63 0.96 12.45
CA GLU A 43 -9.52 2.06 12.12
C GLU A 43 -8.70 3.31 11.81
N GLY A 44 -9.08 4.01 10.74
CA GLY A 44 -8.39 5.23 10.33
C GLY A 44 -7.09 5.01 9.55
N VAL A 45 -6.71 3.76 9.32
CA VAL A 45 -5.52 3.42 8.54
C VAL A 45 -5.94 2.73 7.26
N TYR A 46 -5.41 3.21 6.13
CA TYR A 46 -5.78 2.72 4.80
C TYR A 46 -4.53 2.30 4.05
N LEU A 47 -4.56 1.09 3.51
CA LEU A 47 -3.48 0.60 2.65
C LEU A 47 -3.92 0.71 1.19
N PHE A 48 -3.23 1.57 0.46
CA PHE A 48 -3.40 1.69 -0.99
C PHE A 48 -2.39 0.80 -1.67
N VAL A 49 -2.83 0.05 -2.68
CA VAL A 49 -1.93 -0.77 -3.48
C VAL A 49 -2.08 -0.42 -4.95
N PHE A 50 -0.99 -0.62 -5.69
CA PHE A 50 -0.92 -0.37 -7.12
C PHE A 50 -0.82 -1.70 -7.86
N ARG A 51 -1.63 -1.85 -8.92
CA ARG A 51 -1.56 -2.99 -9.84
C ARG A 51 -1.41 -2.49 -11.26
N PRO A 52 -0.73 -3.20 -12.15
CA PRO A 52 -0.70 -2.82 -13.57
C PRO A 52 -2.08 -3.00 -14.19
N ASP A 53 -2.39 -2.21 -15.22
CA ASP A 53 -3.65 -2.37 -15.96
C ASP A 53 -3.66 -3.64 -16.80
N GLU A 54 -2.48 -3.98 -17.36
CA GLU A 54 -2.31 -5.17 -18.19
C GLU A 54 -1.66 -6.28 -17.35
N PRO A 55 -2.08 -7.54 -17.57
CA PRO A 55 -1.41 -8.67 -16.92
C PRO A 55 0.08 -8.72 -17.27
N THR A 56 0.89 -9.18 -16.31
CA THR A 56 2.29 -9.46 -16.53
C THR A 56 2.45 -10.76 -17.35
N ALA A 57 3.70 -11.14 -17.66
CA ALA A 57 3.97 -12.33 -18.47
C ALA A 57 3.37 -13.63 -17.91
N ASP A 58 3.16 -13.70 -16.59
CA ASP A 58 2.55 -14.88 -15.95
C ASP A 58 1.02 -14.82 -15.93
N GLY A 59 0.42 -13.80 -16.54
CA GLY A 59 -1.03 -13.67 -16.63
C GLY A 59 -1.70 -13.05 -15.40
N THR A 60 -0.92 -12.57 -14.43
CA THR A 60 -1.44 -11.96 -13.20
C THR A 60 -1.27 -10.44 -13.20
N ARG A 61 -1.99 -9.79 -12.29
CA ARG A 61 -1.85 -8.36 -12.02
C ARG A 61 -1.37 -8.19 -10.58
N PRO A 62 -0.07 -8.34 -10.34
CA PRO A 62 0.46 -8.35 -8.97
C PRO A 62 0.43 -6.97 -8.33
N ILE A 63 0.53 -6.96 -6.99
CA ILE A 63 0.72 -5.72 -6.24
C ILE A 63 2.18 -5.29 -6.43
N LEU A 64 2.36 -4.16 -7.10
CA LEU A 64 3.69 -3.63 -7.44
C LEU A 64 4.04 -2.35 -6.69
N GLY A 65 3.16 -1.89 -5.81
CA GLY A 65 3.42 -0.74 -4.98
C GLY A 65 2.40 -0.63 -3.88
N MET A 66 2.74 0.11 -2.84
CA MET A 66 1.84 0.37 -1.73
C MET A 66 2.14 1.70 -1.06
N LEU A 67 1.12 2.21 -0.37
CA LEU A 67 1.20 3.44 0.41
C LEU A 67 0.26 3.29 1.60
N THR A 68 0.72 3.69 2.78
CA THR A 68 -0.13 3.73 3.98
C THR A 68 -0.58 5.16 4.24
N LEU A 69 -1.88 5.35 4.39
CA LEU A 69 -2.47 6.61 4.84
C LEU A 69 -3.03 6.40 6.23
N ALA A 70 -2.49 7.12 7.21
CA ALA A 70 -2.97 7.09 8.57
C ALA A 70 -3.75 8.37 8.86
N THR A 71 -4.93 8.25 9.45
CA THR A 71 -5.74 9.40 9.83
C THR A 71 -6.01 9.39 11.32
N PHE A 72 -6.07 10.56 11.91
CA PHE A 72 -6.36 10.72 13.34
C PHE A 72 -6.96 12.09 13.59
N SER A 73 -7.74 12.20 14.67
CA SER A 73 -8.38 13.46 15.05
C SER A 73 -7.56 14.16 16.13
N ILE A 74 -7.43 15.47 15.97
CA ILE A 74 -6.90 16.36 17.00
C ILE A 74 -7.99 17.40 17.30
N PRO A 75 -7.84 18.22 18.38
CA PRO A 75 -8.90 19.17 18.73
C PRO A 75 -9.32 20.12 17.60
N THR A 76 -8.42 20.43 16.70
CA THR A 76 -8.71 21.38 15.60
C THR A 76 -9.12 20.69 14.30
N GLY A 77 -9.26 19.36 14.28
CA GLY A 77 -9.75 18.65 13.10
C GLY A 77 -9.05 17.32 12.82
N LEU A 78 -9.31 16.80 11.64
CA LEU A 78 -8.72 15.55 11.16
C LEU A 78 -7.34 15.81 10.54
N ARG A 79 -6.41 14.91 10.82
CA ARG A 79 -5.07 14.92 10.21
C ARG A 79 -4.86 13.63 9.44
N ALA A 80 -4.15 13.74 8.33
CA ALA A 80 -3.76 12.60 7.50
C ALA A 80 -2.24 12.57 7.36
N TRP A 81 -1.68 11.36 7.42
CA TRP A 81 -0.23 11.15 7.36
C TRP A 81 0.08 10.03 6.38
N VAL A 82 0.99 10.29 5.43
CA VAL A 82 1.43 9.30 4.44
C VAL A 82 2.72 8.66 4.92
N GLU A 83 2.73 7.34 4.95
CA GLU A 83 3.88 6.53 5.39
C GLU A 83 4.11 5.34 4.46
N ASP A 84 5.33 4.83 4.48
CA ASP A 84 5.70 3.57 3.80
C ASP A 84 5.28 3.52 2.34
N VAL A 85 5.66 4.54 1.58
CA VAL A 85 5.44 4.54 0.13
C VAL A 85 6.56 3.74 -0.53
N VAL A 86 6.22 2.63 -1.16
CA VAL A 86 7.20 1.81 -1.86
C VAL A 86 6.62 1.34 -3.19
N VAL A 87 7.47 1.35 -4.21
CA VAL A 87 7.16 0.82 -5.53
C VAL A 87 8.24 -0.20 -5.87
N ASP A 88 7.81 -1.38 -6.36
CA ASP A 88 8.74 -2.43 -6.77
C ASP A 88 9.75 -1.84 -7.75
N SER A 89 11.04 -2.14 -7.52
CA SER A 89 12.12 -1.61 -8.34
C SER A 89 11.97 -1.95 -9.83
N ALA A 90 11.33 -3.06 -10.14
CA ALA A 90 11.07 -3.48 -11.53
C ALA A 90 10.09 -2.56 -12.26
N THR A 91 9.30 -1.75 -11.53
CA THR A 91 8.27 -0.90 -12.12
C THR A 91 8.52 0.59 -11.89
N ARG A 92 9.66 0.96 -11.31
CA ARG A 92 9.98 2.36 -11.09
C ARG A 92 10.07 3.11 -12.42
N GLY A 93 9.64 4.37 -12.41
CA GLY A 93 9.62 5.20 -13.60
C GLY A 93 8.32 5.16 -14.39
N GLN A 94 7.34 4.36 -13.94
CA GLN A 94 6.04 4.25 -14.58
C GLN A 94 4.94 5.09 -13.92
N GLY A 95 5.31 5.94 -12.96
CA GLY A 95 4.36 6.84 -12.30
C GLY A 95 3.53 6.18 -11.21
N ALA A 96 3.89 4.98 -10.76
CA ALA A 96 3.14 4.26 -9.74
C ALA A 96 3.11 5.00 -8.39
N GLY A 97 4.25 5.52 -7.96
CA GLY A 97 4.33 6.29 -6.72
C GLY A 97 3.44 7.52 -6.74
N GLN A 98 3.44 8.25 -7.84
CA GLN A 98 2.59 9.41 -8.02
C GLN A 98 1.11 9.02 -8.01
N ALA A 99 0.75 7.92 -8.67
CA ALA A 99 -0.63 7.44 -8.68
C ALA A 99 -1.12 7.09 -7.28
N LEU A 100 -0.27 6.46 -6.47
CA LEU A 100 -0.59 6.12 -5.08
C LEU A 100 -0.82 7.37 -4.24
N VAL A 101 0.06 8.37 -4.36
CA VAL A 101 -0.05 9.62 -3.61
C VAL A 101 -1.32 10.37 -4.02
N GLU A 102 -1.60 10.45 -5.31
CA GLU A 102 -2.82 11.10 -5.80
C GLU A 102 -4.08 10.41 -5.29
N ALA A 103 -4.10 9.08 -5.28
CA ALA A 103 -5.24 8.33 -4.76
C ALA A 103 -5.46 8.61 -3.27
N ALA A 104 -4.38 8.69 -2.48
CA ALA A 104 -4.46 9.01 -1.05
C ALA A 104 -5.01 10.42 -0.82
N ILE A 105 -4.56 11.40 -1.61
CA ILE A 105 -5.02 12.78 -1.50
C ILE A 105 -6.52 12.88 -1.80
N LEU A 106 -6.99 12.12 -2.79
CA LEU A 106 -8.38 12.15 -3.23
C LEU A 106 -9.30 11.27 -2.41
N ASN A 107 -8.76 10.53 -1.42
CA ASN A 107 -9.57 9.64 -0.59
C ASN A 107 -10.49 10.45 0.32
N PRO A 108 -11.83 10.36 0.16
CA PRO A 108 -12.76 11.16 0.96
C PRO A 108 -12.81 10.74 2.43
N ALA A 109 -12.29 9.56 2.77
CA ALA A 109 -12.23 9.08 4.15
C ALA A 109 -10.99 9.61 4.89
N GLY A 110 -10.01 10.12 4.16
CA GLY A 110 -8.76 10.64 4.70
C GLY A 110 -8.79 12.11 5.13
#